data_399ce8ac7ab1d3bfe981e25e5d8c90e6
#
_entry.id   399ce8ac7ab1d3bfe981e25e5d8c90e6
#
_cell.length_a   1.000
_cell.length_b   1.000
_cell.length_c   1.000
_cell.angle_alpha   90.00
_cell.angle_beta   90.00
_cell.angle_gamma   90.00
#
_symmetry.space_group_name_H-M   'P 1'
#
loop_
_entity.id
_entity.type
_entity.pdbx_description
1 polymer ?
#
loop_
_entity_poly.entity_id
_entity_poly.type
_entity_poly.pdbx_seq_one_letter_code
_entity_poly.pdbx_strand_id
1 'polypeptide(L)'
;MDGYAVRVADLLSASQTQPVTLRVAQVLPAGVASTHVLQPGEAARIMTGAMLPEGADAIVPFEEAERLPYEDQHDERCIIRRASRLSDHVRAAGADIAAGAVVAAKGRELTAYDLALLASLGVAHVNVGRVPRVAVFSTG
;
A
#
# COMPACT_ATOMS: atom_id res chain seq x y z
N MET A 1 6.80 -0.14 0.95
CA MET A 1 8.06 -0.89 1.00
C MET A 1 7.99 -1.98 -0.06
N ASP A 2 9.03 -2.13 -0.84
CA ASP A 2 9.13 -3.18 -1.86
C ASP A 2 9.51 -4.49 -1.18
N GLY A 3 8.85 -5.60 -1.54
CA GLY A 3 9.06 -6.86 -0.86
C GLY A 3 8.15 -7.98 -1.35
N TYR A 4 8.02 -8.99 -0.51
CA TYR A 4 7.14 -10.12 -0.73
C TYR A 4 6.01 -10.11 0.30
N ALA A 5 4.77 -10.03 -0.18
CA ALA A 5 3.59 -10.28 0.63
C ALA A 5 3.49 -11.79 0.87
N VAL A 6 3.34 -12.19 2.12
CA VAL A 6 3.44 -13.58 2.58
C VAL A 6 2.36 -13.88 3.60
N ARG A 7 2.18 -15.16 3.88
CA ARG A 7 1.39 -15.68 4.99
C ARG A 7 2.34 -15.99 6.13
N VAL A 8 2.13 -15.39 7.28
CA VAL A 8 2.95 -15.65 8.49
C VAL A 8 2.95 -17.13 8.86
N ALA A 9 1.82 -17.82 8.66
CA ALA A 9 1.70 -19.23 8.92
C ALA A 9 2.75 -20.10 8.17
N ASP A 10 3.15 -19.68 6.96
CA ASP A 10 4.14 -20.38 6.15
C ASP A 10 5.58 -20.15 6.64
N LEU A 11 5.80 -19.11 7.46
CA LEU A 11 7.12 -18.67 7.93
C LEU A 11 7.41 -19.02 9.40
N LEU A 12 6.52 -19.73 10.08
CA LEU A 12 6.66 -20.01 11.52
C LEU A 12 7.98 -20.75 11.86
N SER A 13 8.45 -21.61 10.95
CA SER A 13 9.70 -22.38 11.12
C SER A 13 10.92 -21.70 10.47
N ALA A 14 10.73 -20.55 9.79
CA ALA A 14 11.80 -19.91 9.06
C ALA A 14 12.91 -19.42 9.99
N SER A 15 14.15 -19.83 9.70
CA SER A 15 15.35 -19.44 10.43
C SER A 15 16.57 -19.46 9.50
N GLN A 16 17.70 -18.98 10.00
CA GLN A 16 18.97 -19.02 9.25
C GLN A 16 19.39 -20.45 8.87
N THR A 17 19.10 -21.42 9.72
CA THR A 17 19.45 -22.84 9.49
C THR A 17 18.34 -23.63 8.80
N GLN A 18 17.11 -23.10 8.80
CA GLN A 18 15.94 -23.70 8.17
C GLN A 18 15.17 -22.63 7.37
N PRO A 19 15.69 -22.22 6.20
CA PRO A 19 15.01 -21.25 5.38
C PRO A 19 13.73 -21.82 4.76
N VAL A 20 12.75 -20.96 4.52
CA VAL A 20 11.52 -21.29 3.80
C VAL A 20 11.59 -20.74 2.39
N THR A 21 11.29 -21.58 1.41
CA THR A 21 11.19 -21.20 0.00
C THR A 21 9.73 -21.07 -0.38
N LEU A 22 9.35 -19.91 -0.92
CA LEU A 22 8.00 -19.64 -1.42
C LEU A 22 8.02 -19.40 -2.93
N ARG A 23 6.97 -19.85 -3.63
CA ARG A 23 6.75 -19.57 -5.04
C ARG A 23 6.12 -18.18 -5.19
N VAL A 24 6.64 -17.35 -6.07
CA VAL A 24 6.03 -16.05 -6.38
C VAL A 24 4.89 -16.23 -7.37
N ALA A 25 3.65 -16.20 -6.86
CA ALA A 25 2.46 -16.44 -7.66
C ALA A 25 2.06 -15.25 -8.53
N GLN A 26 2.43 -14.02 -8.13
CA GLN A 26 2.09 -12.79 -8.85
C GLN A 26 3.03 -11.64 -8.51
N VAL A 27 3.03 -10.63 -9.38
CA VAL A 27 3.72 -9.34 -9.18
C VAL A 27 2.67 -8.23 -9.15
N LEU A 28 2.65 -7.45 -8.08
CA LEU A 28 1.66 -6.41 -7.84
C LEU A 28 2.33 -5.03 -7.77
N PRO A 29 2.30 -4.26 -8.85
CA PRO A 29 2.69 -2.85 -8.81
C PRO A 29 1.62 -2.01 -8.09
N ALA A 30 1.97 -0.79 -7.70
CA ALA A 30 1.03 0.16 -7.13
C ALA A 30 -0.17 0.40 -8.07
N GLY A 31 -1.36 0.54 -7.50
CA GLY A 31 -2.59 0.80 -8.24
C GLY A 31 -3.23 -0.42 -8.91
N VAL A 32 -2.62 -1.60 -8.80
CA VAL A 32 -3.17 -2.87 -9.31
C VAL A 32 -3.72 -3.69 -8.15
N ALA A 33 -4.99 -4.09 -8.23
CA ALA A 33 -5.59 -5.02 -7.29
C ALA A 33 -5.25 -6.47 -7.68
N SER A 34 -4.97 -7.30 -6.67
CA SER A 34 -4.80 -8.74 -6.89
C SER A 34 -6.13 -9.39 -7.29
N THR A 35 -6.07 -10.31 -8.24
CA THR A 35 -7.18 -11.21 -8.57
C THR A 35 -6.94 -12.63 -8.05
N HIS A 36 -5.76 -12.87 -7.46
CA HIS A 36 -5.36 -14.17 -6.90
C HIS A 36 -5.32 -14.10 -5.37
N VAL A 37 -5.95 -15.07 -4.72
CA VAL A 37 -5.88 -15.27 -3.26
C VAL A 37 -4.63 -16.09 -2.96
N LEU A 38 -3.73 -15.56 -2.14
CA LEU A 38 -2.46 -16.20 -1.83
C LEU A 38 -2.67 -17.53 -1.09
N GLN A 39 -2.15 -18.61 -1.67
CA GLN A 39 -2.27 -19.95 -1.12
C GLN A 39 -1.06 -20.31 -0.22
N PRO A 40 -1.13 -21.39 0.59
CA PRO A 40 0.02 -21.91 1.32
C PRO A 40 1.23 -22.17 0.41
N GLY A 41 2.41 -21.74 0.86
CA GLY A 41 3.66 -21.86 0.08
C GLY A 41 3.85 -20.86 -1.04
N GLU A 42 2.95 -19.86 -1.15
CA GLU A 42 3.04 -18.78 -2.12
C GLU A 42 3.45 -17.45 -1.49
N ALA A 43 4.05 -16.59 -2.31
CA ALA A 43 4.31 -15.20 -2.05
C ALA A 43 3.80 -14.33 -3.23
N ALA A 44 3.52 -13.06 -2.97
CA ALA A 44 3.32 -12.07 -4.02
C ALA A 44 4.42 -11.03 -3.94
N ARG A 45 5.11 -10.77 -5.06
CA ARG A 45 6.06 -9.66 -5.13
C ARG A 45 5.30 -8.35 -5.25
N ILE A 46 5.45 -7.47 -4.26
CA ILE A 46 4.73 -6.19 -4.20
C ILE A 46 5.69 -5.01 -4.19
N MET A 47 5.21 -3.89 -4.72
CA MET A 47 5.90 -2.62 -4.74
C MET A 47 5.26 -1.64 -3.76
N THR A 48 6.00 -0.65 -3.33
CA THR A 48 5.50 0.44 -2.46
C THR A 48 4.21 1.03 -3.05
N GLY A 49 3.17 1.13 -2.22
CA GLY A 49 1.84 1.60 -2.65
C GLY A 49 0.94 0.51 -3.23
N ALA A 50 1.41 -0.74 -3.36
CA ALA A 50 0.54 -1.84 -3.75
C ALA A 50 -0.43 -2.22 -2.61
N MET A 51 -1.61 -2.70 -2.97
CA MET A 51 -2.54 -3.29 -2.01
C MET A 51 -2.05 -4.67 -1.61
N LEU A 52 -2.17 -4.98 -0.30
CA LEU A 52 -1.90 -6.33 0.18
C LEU A 52 -2.91 -7.31 -0.45
N PRO A 53 -2.46 -8.40 -1.11
CA PRO A 53 -3.36 -9.38 -1.69
C PRO A 53 -4.11 -10.16 -0.61
N GLU A 54 -5.31 -10.60 -0.91
CA GLU A 54 -6.06 -11.49 -0.03
C GLU A 54 -5.26 -12.78 0.25
N GLY A 55 -5.29 -13.24 1.49
CA GLY A 55 -4.52 -14.39 1.96
C GLY A 55 -3.14 -14.03 2.51
N ALA A 56 -2.59 -12.85 2.20
CA ALA A 56 -1.35 -12.36 2.82
C ALA A 56 -1.67 -11.57 4.11
N ASP A 57 -0.77 -11.65 5.08
CA ASP A 57 -0.92 -10.99 6.38
C ASP A 57 0.37 -10.31 6.90
N ALA A 58 1.47 -10.40 6.14
CA ALA A 58 2.72 -9.69 6.39
C ALA A 58 3.49 -9.39 5.08
N ILE A 59 4.48 -8.51 5.19
CA ILE A 59 5.42 -8.21 4.09
C ILE A 59 6.84 -8.48 4.59
N VAL A 60 7.62 -9.20 3.80
CA VAL A 60 9.07 -9.36 3.97
C VAL A 60 9.77 -8.45 2.98
N PRO A 61 10.55 -7.45 3.43
CA PRO A 61 11.32 -6.57 2.54
C PRO A 61 12.29 -7.35 1.65
N PHE A 62 12.62 -6.82 0.47
CA PHE A 62 13.59 -7.48 -0.41
C PHE A 62 14.95 -7.66 0.23
N GLU A 63 15.35 -6.77 1.13
CA GLU A 63 16.62 -6.84 1.86
C GLU A 63 16.70 -8.02 2.84
N GLU A 64 15.55 -8.58 3.20
CA GLU A 64 15.42 -9.71 4.13
C GLU A 64 15.06 -11.03 3.44
N ALA A 65 14.91 -11.00 2.13
CA ALA A 65 14.61 -12.14 1.30
C ALA A 65 15.68 -12.34 0.22
N GLU A 66 15.93 -13.58 -0.15
CA GLU A 66 16.82 -13.92 -1.24
C GLU A 66 15.97 -14.36 -2.44
N ARG A 67 16.17 -13.69 -3.58
CA ARG A 67 15.52 -14.06 -4.83
C ARG A 67 16.31 -15.18 -5.49
N LEU A 68 15.65 -16.30 -5.76
CA LEU A 68 16.29 -17.35 -6.53
C LEU A 68 16.28 -16.99 -8.03
N PRO A 69 17.41 -17.23 -8.75
CA PRO A 69 17.43 -17.13 -10.20
C PRO A 69 16.44 -18.15 -10.78
N TYR A 70 15.75 -17.75 -11.83
CA TYR A 70 14.76 -18.58 -12.52
C TYR A 70 15.04 -18.55 -14.04
N GLU A 71 14.86 -19.68 -14.68
CA GLU A 71 14.99 -19.79 -16.15
C GLU A 71 13.68 -19.42 -16.86
N ASP A 72 12.53 -19.65 -16.19
CA ASP A 72 11.19 -19.32 -16.68
C ASP A 72 10.55 -18.28 -15.74
N GLN A 73 9.98 -17.20 -16.30
CA GLN A 73 9.31 -16.13 -15.56
C GLN A 73 8.14 -16.62 -14.68
N HIS A 74 7.65 -17.82 -14.91
CA HIS A 74 6.56 -18.44 -14.14
C HIS A 74 7.02 -19.25 -12.92
N ASP A 75 8.33 -19.46 -12.72
CA ASP A 75 8.87 -20.19 -11.56
C ASP A 75 9.76 -19.31 -10.65
N GLU A 76 9.43 -18.02 -10.54
CA GLU A 76 10.10 -17.14 -9.60
C GLU A 76 9.87 -17.64 -8.17
N ARG A 77 10.95 -17.73 -7.37
CA ARG A 77 10.91 -18.15 -5.97
C ARG A 77 11.70 -17.19 -5.10
N CYS A 78 11.31 -17.08 -3.84
CA CYS A 78 12.06 -16.36 -2.83
C CYS A 78 12.36 -17.25 -1.62
N ILE A 79 13.51 -17.01 -1.00
CA ILE A 79 13.93 -17.67 0.25
C ILE A 79 13.84 -16.67 1.38
N ILE A 80 13.19 -17.06 2.47
CA ILE A 80 13.05 -16.27 3.68
C ILE A 80 13.69 -17.02 4.84
N ARG A 81 14.56 -16.33 5.58
CA ARG A 81 15.42 -16.91 6.63
C ARG A 81 15.04 -16.50 8.04
N ARG A 82 13.89 -15.88 8.21
CA ARG A 82 13.36 -15.53 9.52
C ARG A 82 11.84 -15.58 9.54
N ALA A 83 11.28 -15.87 10.69
CA ALA A 83 9.84 -15.75 10.91
C ALA A 83 9.42 -14.28 10.85
N SER A 84 8.26 -14.01 10.27
CA SER A 84 7.59 -12.72 10.29
C SER A 84 6.49 -12.71 11.34
N ARG A 85 6.11 -11.52 11.79
CA ARG A 85 4.96 -11.31 12.67
C ARG A 85 3.76 -10.86 11.85
N LEU A 86 2.58 -11.09 12.39
CA LEU A 86 1.35 -10.60 11.80
C LEU A 86 1.42 -9.07 11.64
N SER A 87 1.05 -8.58 10.48
CA SER A 87 1.05 -7.16 10.10
C SER A 87 2.44 -6.51 10.00
N ASP A 88 3.54 -7.28 9.99
CA ASP A 88 4.87 -6.73 9.73
C ASP A 88 4.85 -5.98 8.39
N HIS A 89 5.25 -4.70 8.42
CA HIS A 89 5.29 -3.78 7.28
C HIS A 89 3.96 -3.57 6.53
N VAL A 90 2.83 -3.97 7.12
CA VAL A 90 1.48 -3.75 6.59
C VAL A 90 0.89 -2.48 7.19
N ARG A 91 0.42 -1.57 6.35
CA ARG A 91 -0.35 -0.40 6.78
C ARG A 91 -1.83 -0.75 6.73
N ALA A 92 -2.50 -0.68 7.86
CA ALA A 92 -3.93 -0.95 7.93
C ALA A 92 -4.76 0.08 7.15
N ALA A 93 -5.92 -0.33 6.64
CA ALA A 93 -6.86 0.60 6.04
C ALA A 93 -7.26 1.69 7.05
N GLY A 94 -7.25 2.94 6.62
CA GLY A 94 -7.55 4.08 7.49
C GLY A 94 -6.41 4.54 8.43
N ALA A 95 -5.20 3.96 8.33
CA ALA A 95 -4.06 4.36 9.14
C ALA A 95 -3.65 5.82 8.92
N ASP A 96 -3.80 6.34 7.71
CA ASP A 96 -3.52 7.74 7.40
C ASP A 96 -4.78 8.60 7.58
N ILE A 97 -5.89 8.18 6.97
CA ILE A 97 -7.19 8.88 7.05
C ILE A 97 -8.29 7.82 7.12
N ALA A 98 -9.00 7.78 8.24
CA ALA A 98 -10.10 6.85 8.40
C ALA A 98 -11.30 7.22 7.50
N ALA A 99 -12.03 6.21 7.03
CA ALA A 99 -13.28 6.46 6.31
C ALA A 99 -14.26 7.27 7.19
N GLY A 100 -14.85 8.32 6.60
CA GLY A 100 -15.76 9.24 7.31
C GLY A 100 -15.05 10.37 8.11
N ALA A 101 -13.71 10.41 8.13
CA ALA A 101 -12.99 11.52 8.75
C ALA A 101 -13.26 12.84 8.00
N VAL A 102 -13.45 13.93 8.73
CA VAL A 102 -13.62 15.27 8.17
C VAL A 102 -12.23 15.81 7.83
N VAL A 103 -11.88 15.87 6.55
CA VAL A 103 -10.57 16.37 6.09
C VAL A 103 -10.57 17.88 5.83
N ALA A 104 -11.74 18.48 5.58
CA ALA A 104 -11.92 19.93 5.45
C ALA A 104 -13.28 20.33 6.03
N ALA A 105 -13.30 21.18 7.04
CA ALA A 105 -14.54 21.67 7.64
C ALA A 105 -15.18 22.75 6.77
N LYS A 106 -16.53 22.89 6.84
CA LYS A 106 -17.27 23.97 6.21
C LYS A 106 -16.78 25.33 6.69
N GLY A 107 -16.57 26.25 5.77
CA GLY A 107 -16.12 27.64 6.09
C GLY A 107 -14.60 27.78 6.19
N ARG A 108 -13.84 26.71 6.05
CA ARG A 108 -12.38 26.77 5.98
C ARG A 108 -11.93 27.30 4.61
N GLU A 109 -10.94 28.16 4.60
CA GLU A 109 -10.21 28.52 3.38
C GLU A 109 -9.36 27.34 2.93
N LEU A 110 -9.47 26.96 1.63
CA LEU A 110 -8.70 25.86 1.06
C LEU A 110 -7.33 26.35 0.63
N THR A 111 -6.31 25.68 1.12
CA THR A 111 -4.91 25.88 0.72
C THR A 111 -4.50 24.89 -0.37
N ALA A 112 -3.33 25.08 -0.96
CA ALA A 112 -2.74 24.11 -1.90
C ALA A 112 -2.56 22.72 -1.28
N TYR A 113 -2.24 22.64 0.02
CA TYR A 113 -2.12 21.37 0.76
C TYR A 113 -3.48 20.66 0.88
N ASP A 114 -4.55 21.42 1.12
CA ASP A 114 -5.90 20.83 1.18
C ASP A 114 -6.32 20.27 -0.18
N LEU A 115 -5.98 20.95 -1.27
CA LEU A 115 -6.25 20.48 -2.62
C LEU A 115 -5.46 19.19 -2.92
N ALA A 116 -4.18 19.12 -2.53
CA ALA A 116 -3.36 17.92 -2.69
C ALA A 116 -3.95 16.74 -1.89
N LEU A 117 -4.37 17.00 -0.63
CA LEU A 117 -5.02 15.99 0.20
C LEU A 117 -6.33 15.49 -0.42
N LEU A 118 -7.20 16.38 -0.84
CA LEU A 118 -8.47 16.05 -1.50
C LEU A 118 -8.24 15.23 -2.78
N ALA A 119 -7.25 15.63 -3.59
CA ALA A 119 -6.87 14.89 -4.80
C ALA A 119 -6.37 13.48 -4.48
N SER A 120 -5.55 13.31 -3.42
CA SER A 120 -5.06 11.99 -3.00
C SER A 120 -6.18 11.06 -2.52
N LEU A 121 -7.30 11.64 -2.06
CA LEU A 121 -8.50 10.91 -1.66
C LEU A 121 -9.49 10.67 -2.82
N GLY A 122 -9.13 11.05 -4.04
CA GLY A 122 -9.98 10.91 -5.22
C GLY A 122 -11.12 11.95 -5.31
N VAL A 123 -11.09 13.00 -4.49
CA VAL A 123 -12.08 14.09 -4.52
C VAL A 123 -11.71 15.08 -5.62
N ALA A 124 -12.34 14.97 -6.79
CA ALA A 124 -12.05 15.83 -7.94
C ALA A 124 -12.76 17.21 -7.88
N HIS A 125 -13.86 17.33 -7.14
CA HIS A 125 -14.66 18.54 -7.09
C HIS A 125 -15.11 18.83 -5.66
N VAL A 126 -15.03 20.10 -5.27
CA VAL A 126 -15.56 20.59 -3.99
C VAL A 126 -16.40 21.85 -4.22
N ASN A 127 -17.46 22.01 -3.44
CA ASN A 127 -18.27 23.21 -3.46
C ASN A 127 -17.60 24.28 -2.60
N VAL A 128 -17.29 25.43 -3.18
CA VAL A 128 -16.67 26.57 -2.49
C VAL A 128 -17.53 27.81 -2.55
N GLY A 129 -17.36 28.73 -1.61
CA GLY A 129 -17.96 30.03 -1.64
C GLY A 129 -17.44 30.86 -2.84
N ARG A 130 -18.29 31.70 -3.42
CA ARG A 130 -17.88 32.61 -4.47
C ARG A 130 -16.99 33.72 -3.86
N VAL A 131 -15.87 34.02 -4.50
CA VAL A 131 -15.06 35.19 -4.15
C VAL A 131 -15.89 36.45 -4.37
N PRO A 132 -16.07 37.33 -3.36
CA PRO A 132 -16.86 38.56 -3.50
C PRO A 132 -16.19 39.52 -4.51
N ARG A 133 -16.99 40.14 -5.33
CA ARG A 133 -16.53 41.26 -6.16
C ARG A 133 -16.81 42.55 -5.41
N VAL A 134 -15.79 43.34 -5.17
CA VAL A 134 -15.87 44.59 -4.48
C VAL A 134 -15.58 45.72 -5.49
N ALA A 135 -16.49 46.68 -5.62
CA ALA A 135 -16.27 47.89 -6.36
C ALA A 135 -16.09 49.06 -5.37
N VAL A 136 -15.01 49.80 -5.54
CA VAL A 136 -14.73 51.01 -4.72
C VAL A 136 -14.87 52.21 -5.57
N PHE A 137 -15.72 53.18 -5.14
CA PHE A 137 -15.94 54.44 -5.84
C PHE A 137 -15.44 55.55 -4.92
N SER A 138 -14.73 56.53 -5.50
CA SER A 138 -14.41 57.79 -4.85
C SER A 138 -15.42 58.84 -5.33
N THR A 139 -16.17 59.43 -4.42
CA THR A 139 -16.95 60.64 -4.66
C THR A 139 -16.08 61.81 -4.24
N GLY A 140 -15.56 62.59 -5.20
CA GLY A 140 -14.62 63.66 -4.97
C GLY A 140 -15.06 64.72 -4.01
#